data_1c8fd8fc8694aef8fc9129cfc9c278cb
#
_entry.id   1c8fd8fc8694aef8fc9129cfc9c278cb
#
_cell.length_a   1.000
_cell.length_b   1.000
_cell.length_c   1.000
_cell.angle_alpha   90.00
_cell.angle_beta   90.00
_cell.angle_gamma   90.00
#
_symmetry.space_group_name_H-M   'P 1'
#
loop_
_entity.id
_entity.type
_entity.pdbx_description
1 polymer ?
#
loop_
_entity_poly.entity_id
_entity_poly.type
_entity_poly.pdbx_seq_one_letter_code
_entity_poly.pdbx_strand_id
1 'polypeptide(L)'
;SLEDALAIYGILTGIVLPFILFPGTITNSLSVLLLPAISRASGKKDNHHVRQTTSVTVRYSLLLGVLTCAVFLNYGMDLGQFVFHSENAGKLLTLLAFLCPFLYVTTTLGSIINGLGKTVITFAFTVIGLIIRIGCLFFLAPVYGIFGYLFGLLCSQIVICLCHGIYLMKKTHITIQVAKYFVWPFVFLVSLLYISKIFCRNLIHLTNQPYLSYLLLIPVLFASFLYFYQCGLISKKDIKLFR
;
A
#
# COMPACT_ATOMS: atom_id res chain seq x y z
N SER A 1 -13.71 -26.78 9.02
CA SER A 1 -13.27 -27.97 8.26
C SER A 1 -12.12 -27.62 7.31
N LEU A 2 -11.46 -28.63 6.73
CA LEU A 2 -10.41 -28.43 5.72
C LEU A 2 -10.99 -27.72 4.47
N GLU A 3 -12.20 -28.03 4.08
CA GLU A 3 -12.90 -27.43 2.95
C GLU A 3 -13.11 -25.93 3.16
N ASP A 4 -13.51 -25.50 4.35
CA ASP A 4 -13.67 -24.07 4.68
C ASP A 4 -12.35 -23.32 4.60
N ALA A 5 -11.26 -23.93 5.10
CA ALA A 5 -9.93 -23.33 5.03
C ALA A 5 -9.44 -23.17 3.58
N LEU A 6 -9.67 -24.17 2.73
CA LEU A 6 -9.36 -24.12 1.30
C LEU A 6 -10.20 -23.08 0.57
N ALA A 7 -11.50 -22.99 0.89
CA ALA A 7 -12.39 -21.97 0.32
C ALA A 7 -11.92 -20.55 0.67
N ILE A 8 -11.58 -20.29 1.94
CA ILE A 8 -11.06 -18.99 2.37
C ILE A 8 -9.71 -18.67 1.72
N TYR A 9 -8.84 -19.66 1.59
CA TYR A 9 -7.56 -19.51 0.90
C TYR A 9 -7.75 -19.20 -0.59
N GLY A 10 -8.73 -19.84 -1.24
CA GLY A 10 -9.11 -19.55 -2.62
C GLY A 10 -9.61 -18.11 -2.80
N ILE A 11 -10.47 -17.62 -1.90
CA ILE A 11 -10.94 -16.22 -1.89
C ILE A 11 -9.75 -15.26 -1.68
N LEU A 12 -8.86 -15.58 -0.75
CA LEU A 12 -7.68 -14.78 -0.47
C LEU A 12 -6.78 -14.62 -1.70
N THR A 13 -6.41 -15.74 -2.32
CA THR A 13 -5.44 -15.76 -3.42
C THR A 13 -6.05 -15.38 -4.77
N GLY A 14 -7.31 -15.76 -5.01
CA GLY A 14 -7.99 -15.52 -6.28
C GLY A 14 -8.68 -14.15 -6.38
N ILE A 15 -9.06 -13.55 -5.25
CA ILE A 15 -9.85 -12.32 -5.24
C ILE A 15 -9.14 -11.21 -4.47
N VAL A 16 -8.85 -11.43 -3.18
CA VAL A 16 -8.45 -10.35 -2.27
C VAL A 16 -7.05 -9.84 -2.58
N LEU A 17 -6.05 -10.72 -2.74
CA LEU A 17 -4.69 -10.30 -3.06
C LEU A 17 -4.59 -9.60 -4.43
N PRO A 18 -5.16 -10.11 -5.54
CA PRO A 18 -5.21 -9.38 -6.80
C PRO A 18 -5.86 -8.01 -6.68
N PHE A 19 -6.95 -7.89 -5.91
CA PHE A 19 -7.64 -6.63 -5.72
C PHE A 19 -6.81 -5.61 -4.91
N ILE A 20 -6.09 -6.06 -3.89
CA ILE A 20 -5.13 -5.24 -3.13
C ILE A 20 -3.96 -4.78 -4.02
N LEU A 21 -3.51 -5.64 -4.95
CA LEU A 21 -2.42 -5.32 -5.87
C LEU A 21 -2.84 -4.32 -6.96
N PHE A 22 -4.13 -4.22 -7.28
CA PHE A 22 -4.62 -3.40 -8.38
C PHE A 22 -4.24 -1.91 -8.27
N PRO A 23 -4.47 -1.19 -7.15
CA PRO A 23 -3.97 0.18 -7.01
C PRO A 23 -2.42 0.27 -7.02
N GLY A 24 -1.75 -0.80 -6.60
CA GLY A 24 -0.29 -0.93 -6.64
C GLY A 24 0.30 -0.93 -8.05
N THR A 25 -0.49 -1.17 -9.08
CA THR A 25 -0.03 -1.07 -10.48
C THR A 25 0.50 0.33 -10.82
N ILE A 26 -0.04 1.37 -10.18
CA ILE A 26 0.44 2.74 -10.32
C ILE A 26 1.87 2.87 -9.79
N THR A 27 2.14 2.33 -8.59
CA THR A 27 3.50 2.35 -8.02
C THR A 27 4.46 1.46 -8.80
N ASN A 28 3.99 0.35 -9.34
CA ASN A 28 4.77 -0.52 -10.21
C ASN A 28 5.17 0.21 -11.52
N SER A 29 4.25 0.92 -12.15
CA SER A 29 4.53 1.70 -13.35
C SER A 29 5.56 2.80 -13.09
N LEU A 30 5.43 3.52 -11.97
CA LEU A 30 6.44 4.47 -11.52
C LEU A 30 7.80 3.78 -11.29
N SER A 31 7.79 2.59 -10.68
CA SER A 31 8.99 1.83 -10.39
C SER A 31 9.77 1.43 -11.65
N VAL A 32 9.05 1.05 -12.71
CA VAL A 32 9.67 0.74 -14.03
C VAL A 32 10.35 1.97 -14.64
N LEU A 33 9.73 3.15 -14.53
CA LEU A 33 10.31 4.40 -15.03
C LEU A 33 11.51 4.88 -14.19
N LEU A 34 11.47 4.61 -12.87
CA LEU A 34 12.52 5.00 -11.94
C LEU A 34 13.83 4.25 -12.13
N LEU A 35 13.77 2.97 -12.45
CA LEU A 35 14.95 2.13 -12.55
C LEU A 35 16.00 2.70 -13.51
N PRO A 36 15.69 3.04 -14.79
CA PRO A 36 16.65 3.64 -15.67
C PRO A 36 17.03 5.09 -15.30
N ALA A 37 16.12 5.86 -14.69
CA ALA A 37 16.41 7.22 -14.26
C ALA A 37 17.46 7.24 -13.14
N ILE A 38 17.27 6.40 -12.12
CA ILE A 38 18.21 6.25 -11.00
C ILE A 38 19.54 5.68 -11.49
N SER A 39 19.52 4.69 -12.39
CA SER A 39 20.75 4.10 -12.95
C SER A 39 21.58 5.14 -13.68
N ARG A 40 20.97 5.97 -14.53
CA ARG A 40 21.67 7.07 -15.24
C ARG A 40 22.23 8.11 -14.28
N ALA A 41 21.46 8.54 -13.30
CA ALA A 41 21.90 9.52 -12.30
C ALA A 41 23.04 8.97 -11.43
N SER A 42 22.96 7.71 -11.03
CA SER A 42 24.01 7.04 -10.28
C SER A 42 25.31 6.90 -11.10
N GLY A 43 25.22 6.56 -12.38
CA GLY A 43 26.37 6.49 -13.28
C GLY A 43 27.06 7.84 -13.47
N LYS A 44 26.30 8.94 -13.46
CA LYS A 44 26.82 10.32 -13.48
C LYS A 44 27.30 10.85 -12.13
N LYS A 45 27.19 10.06 -11.06
CA LYS A 45 27.46 10.45 -9.66
C LYS A 45 26.61 11.65 -9.19
N ASP A 46 25.43 11.86 -9.80
CA ASP A 46 24.49 12.90 -9.42
C ASP A 46 23.64 12.45 -8.21
N ASN A 47 24.27 12.51 -7.04
CA ASN A 47 23.63 12.12 -5.79
C ASN A 47 22.43 13.01 -5.44
N HIS A 48 22.41 14.27 -5.90
CA HIS A 48 21.30 15.19 -5.64
C HIS A 48 20.04 14.72 -6.36
N HIS A 49 20.14 14.39 -7.64
CA HIS A 49 19.02 13.89 -8.44
C HIS A 49 18.51 12.52 -7.91
N VAL A 50 19.42 11.60 -7.55
CA VAL A 50 19.05 10.33 -6.91
C VAL A 50 18.26 10.57 -5.62
N ARG A 51 18.74 11.45 -4.75
CA ARG A 51 18.10 11.77 -3.47
C ARG A 51 16.71 12.37 -3.68
N GLN A 52 16.59 13.35 -4.57
CA GLN A 52 15.34 14.04 -4.85
C GLN A 52 14.29 13.08 -5.45
N THR A 53 14.68 12.33 -6.47
CA THR A 53 13.80 11.34 -7.12
C THR A 53 13.32 10.29 -6.13
N THR A 54 14.23 9.74 -5.30
CA THR A 54 13.87 8.77 -4.26
C THR A 54 12.88 9.36 -3.26
N SER A 55 13.13 10.56 -2.75
CA SER A 55 12.25 11.21 -1.77
C SER A 55 10.84 11.43 -2.31
N VAL A 56 10.74 11.92 -3.54
CA VAL A 56 9.45 12.18 -4.20
C VAL A 56 8.68 10.87 -4.41
N THR A 57 9.34 9.85 -4.94
CA THR A 57 8.65 8.60 -5.28
C THR A 57 8.20 7.83 -4.04
N VAL A 58 9.03 7.76 -3.02
CA VAL A 58 8.65 7.13 -1.74
C VAL A 58 7.44 7.84 -1.12
N ARG A 59 7.41 9.18 -1.20
CA ARG A 59 6.27 9.97 -0.74
C ARG A 59 4.98 9.60 -1.48
N TYR A 60 5.00 9.53 -2.81
CA TYR A 60 3.82 9.16 -3.61
C TYR A 60 3.36 7.73 -3.32
N SER A 61 4.29 6.79 -3.19
CA SER A 61 3.96 5.40 -2.85
C SER A 61 3.35 5.26 -1.45
N LEU A 62 3.85 6.03 -0.47
CA LEU A 62 3.25 6.11 0.87
C LEU A 62 1.84 6.67 0.83
N LEU A 63 1.64 7.80 0.14
CA LEU A 63 0.31 8.44 0.05
C LEU A 63 -0.71 7.54 -0.64
N LEU A 64 -0.33 6.86 -1.73
CA LEU A 64 -1.21 5.90 -2.39
C LEU A 64 -1.53 4.71 -1.49
N GLY A 65 -0.51 4.18 -0.79
CA GLY A 65 -0.69 3.06 0.13
C GLY A 65 -1.60 3.42 1.31
N VAL A 66 -1.45 4.61 1.87
CA VAL A 66 -2.29 5.14 2.96
C VAL A 66 -3.71 5.37 2.48
N LEU A 67 -3.90 5.95 1.28
CA LEU A 67 -5.22 6.15 0.69
C LEU A 67 -5.95 4.82 0.49
N THR A 68 -5.29 3.85 -0.12
CA THR A 68 -5.85 2.51 -0.36
C THR A 68 -6.16 1.79 0.95
N CYS A 69 -5.26 1.88 1.93
CA CYS A 69 -5.47 1.34 3.27
C CYS A 69 -6.72 1.94 3.92
N ALA A 70 -6.87 3.27 3.91
CA ALA A 70 -8.02 3.95 4.49
C ALA A 70 -9.34 3.57 3.79
N VAL A 71 -9.33 3.42 2.47
CA VAL A 71 -10.50 2.95 1.70
C VAL A 71 -10.87 1.53 2.10
N PHE A 72 -9.92 0.58 2.14
CA PHE A 72 -10.22 -0.81 2.48
C PHE A 72 -10.60 -0.99 3.94
N LEU A 73 -10.07 -0.19 4.87
CA LEU A 73 -10.51 -0.20 6.27
C LEU A 73 -11.98 0.22 6.43
N ASN A 74 -12.40 1.25 5.73
CA ASN A 74 -13.76 1.78 5.88
C ASN A 74 -14.79 1.08 5.00
N TYR A 75 -14.42 0.74 3.77
CA TYR A 75 -15.32 0.20 2.75
C TYR A 75 -15.01 -1.25 2.35
N GLY A 76 -14.04 -1.92 2.97
CA GLY A 76 -13.64 -3.29 2.59
C GLY A 76 -14.80 -4.29 2.67
N MET A 77 -15.64 -4.21 3.73
CA MET A 77 -16.83 -5.05 3.86
C MET A 77 -17.85 -4.79 2.75
N ASP A 78 -18.12 -3.50 2.47
CA ASP A 78 -19.09 -3.09 1.45
C ASP A 78 -18.59 -3.48 0.05
N LEU A 79 -17.29 -3.30 -0.24
CA LEU A 79 -16.67 -3.76 -1.49
C LEU A 79 -16.71 -5.29 -1.64
N GLY A 80 -16.45 -6.02 -0.57
CA GLY A 80 -16.54 -7.48 -0.57
C GLY A 80 -17.92 -7.99 -0.93
N GLN A 81 -18.97 -7.38 -0.38
CA GLN A 81 -20.36 -7.73 -0.67
C GLN A 81 -20.81 -7.25 -2.04
N PHE A 82 -20.49 -5.99 -2.40
CA PHE A 82 -20.99 -5.39 -3.63
C PHE A 82 -20.27 -5.92 -4.88
N VAL A 83 -18.94 -6.03 -4.84
CA VAL A 83 -18.12 -6.42 -6.01
C VAL A 83 -18.03 -7.94 -6.15
N PHE A 84 -17.85 -8.63 -5.02
CA PHE A 84 -17.53 -10.07 -5.01
C PHE A 84 -18.67 -10.94 -4.46
N HIS A 85 -19.77 -10.34 -3.99
CA HIS A 85 -20.89 -11.04 -3.34
C HIS A 85 -20.43 -12.00 -2.24
N SER A 86 -19.37 -11.63 -1.51
CA SER A 86 -18.71 -12.47 -0.51
C SER A 86 -18.34 -11.67 0.75
N GLU A 87 -18.99 -12.03 1.86
CA GLU A 87 -18.66 -11.45 3.17
C GLU A 87 -17.22 -11.78 3.61
N ASN A 88 -16.75 -12.99 3.29
CA ASN A 88 -15.38 -13.40 3.60
C ASN A 88 -14.35 -12.57 2.84
N ALA A 89 -14.61 -12.23 1.57
CA ALA A 89 -13.75 -11.33 0.81
C ALA A 89 -13.69 -9.94 1.48
N GLY A 90 -14.82 -9.43 1.96
CA GLY A 90 -14.89 -8.15 2.68
C GLY A 90 -14.06 -8.15 3.98
N LYS A 91 -14.20 -9.21 4.79
CA LYS A 91 -13.42 -9.38 6.03
C LYS A 91 -11.91 -9.41 5.74
N LEU A 92 -11.50 -10.18 4.73
CA LEU A 92 -10.10 -10.30 4.34
C LEU A 92 -9.55 -8.99 3.77
N LEU A 93 -10.32 -8.25 2.95
CA LEU A 93 -9.93 -6.92 2.44
C LEU A 93 -9.70 -5.94 3.57
N THR A 94 -10.60 -5.88 4.54
CA THR A 94 -10.48 -4.99 5.70
C THR A 94 -9.25 -5.35 6.55
N LEU A 95 -9.03 -6.65 6.81
CA LEU A 95 -7.90 -7.11 7.60
C LEU A 95 -6.56 -6.83 6.92
N LEU A 96 -6.49 -7.07 5.61
CA LEU A 96 -5.27 -6.88 4.81
C LEU A 96 -5.06 -5.44 4.33
N ALA A 97 -5.96 -4.51 4.67
CA ALA A 97 -5.81 -3.10 4.32
C ALA A 97 -4.45 -2.54 4.77
N PHE A 98 -3.98 -2.93 5.95
CA PHE A 98 -2.68 -2.53 6.49
C PHE A 98 -1.48 -3.02 5.67
N LEU A 99 -1.66 -4.00 4.80
CA LEU A 99 -0.61 -4.49 3.90
C LEU A 99 -0.27 -3.46 2.80
N CYS A 100 -1.26 -2.69 2.34
CA CYS A 100 -1.12 -1.78 1.19
C CYS A 100 0.05 -0.80 1.28
N PRO A 101 0.22 0.00 2.36
CA PRO A 101 1.29 0.98 2.42
C PRO A 101 2.68 0.34 2.40
N PHE A 102 2.86 -0.79 3.09
CA PHE A 102 4.14 -1.50 3.11
C PHE A 102 4.45 -2.15 1.76
N LEU A 103 3.45 -2.74 1.11
CA LEU A 103 3.61 -3.40 -0.17
C LEU A 103 3.98 -2.41 -1.28
N TYR A 104 3.28 -1.26 -1.36
CA TYR A 104 3.53 -0.27 -2.41
C TYR A 104 4.86 0.46 -2.20
N VAL A 105 5.24 0.73 -0.96
CA VAL A 105 6.55 1.32 -0.65
C VAL A 105 7.67 0.33 -0.94
N THR A 106 7.51 -0.93 -0.58
CA THR A 106 8.54 -1.96 -0.81
C THR A 106 8.88 -2.12 -2.29
N THR A 107 7.87 -2.13 -3.18
CA THR A 107 8.09 -2.23 -4.63
C THR A 107 8.90 -1.05 -5.16
N THR A 108 8.58 0.15 -4.70
CA THR A 108 9.28 1.39 -5.07
C THR A 108 10.72 1.41 -4.54
N LEU A 109 10.92 1.10 -3.25
CA LEU A 109 12.25 1.07 -2.65
C LEU A 109 13.15 0.01 -3.31
N GLY A 110 12.59 -1.17 -3.61
CA GLY A 110 13.29 -2.23 -4.32
C GLY A 110 13.76 -1.81 -5.72
N SER A 111 12.90 -1.13 -6.48
CA SER A 111 13.26 -0.57 -7.79
C SER A 111 14.40 0.44 -7.71
N ILE A 112 14.39 1.32 -6.70
CA ILE A 112 15.44 2.30 -6.51
C ILE A 112 16.77 1.60 -6.17
N ILE A 113 16.76 0.61 -5.27
CA ILE A 113 17.96 -0.18 -4.92
C ILE A 113 18.51 -0.91 -6.16
N ASN A 114 17.62 -1.47 -6.98
CA ASN A 114 17.98 -2.12 -8.23
C ASN A 114 18.58 -1.12 -9.23
N GLY A 115 18.01 0.09 -9.34
CA GLY A 115 18.54 1.18 -10.15
C GLY A 115 19.92 1.67 -9.70
N LEU A 116 20.25 1.53 -8.41
CA LEU A 116 21.58 1.78 -7.87
C LEU A 116 22.58 0.63 -8.15
N GLY A 117 22.17 -0.39 -8.89
CA GLY A 117 22.99 -1.56 -9.20
C GLY A 117 23.18 -2.53 -8.03
N LYS A 118 22.29 -2.48 -7.01
CA LYS A 118 22.41 -3.28 -5.79
C LYS A 118 21.34 -4.37 -5.69
N THR A 119 21.07 -5.05 -6.80
CA THR A 119 20.04 -6.12 -6.91
C THR A 119 20.23 -7.26 -5.92
N VAL A 120 21.48 -7.62 -5.58
CA VAL A 120 21.78 -8.66 -4.59
C VAL A 120 21.22 -8.28 -3.22
N ILE A 121 21.21 -7.01 -2.85
CA ILE A 121 20.67 -6.53 -1.57
C ILE A 121 19.15 -6.66 -1.55
N THR A 122 18.49 -6.28 -2.63
CA THR A 122 17.03 -6.46 -2.77
C THR A 122 16.66 -7.94 -2.66
N PHE A 123 17.41 -8.80 -3.34
CA PHE A 123 17.23 -10.25 -3.26
C PHE A 123 17.39 -10.77 -1.82
N ALA A 124 18.48 -10.40 -1.13
CA ALA A 124 18.73 -10.82 0.25
C ALA A 124 17.59 -10.41 1.20
N PHE A 125 17.10 -9.19 1.11
CA PHE A 125 15.97 -8.71 1.93
C PHE A 125 14.67 -9.44 1.61
N THR A 126 14.43 -9.77 0.34
CA THR A 126 13.27 -10.58 -0.06
C THR A 126 13.36 -11.99 0.52
N VAL A 127 14.54 -12.61 0.50
CA VAL A 127 14.77 -13.94 1.11
C VAL A 127 14.53 -13.91 2.62
N ILE A 128 14.99 -12.87 3.33
CA ILE A 128 14.69 -12.70 4.76
C ILE A 128 13.19 -12.65 5.00
N GLY A 129 12.46 -11.87 4.21
CA GLY A 129 11.00 -11.81 4.32
C GLY A 129 10.32 -13.14 4.04
N LEU A 130 10.83 -13.91 3.07
CA LEU A 130 10.32 -15.25 2.75
C LEU A 130 10.52 -16.21 3.92
N ILE A 131 11.72 -16.20 4.55
CA ILE A 131 12.02 -17.03 5.72
C ILE A 131 11.05 -16.70 6.87
N ILE A 132 10.80 -15.42 7.14
CA ILE A 132 9.83 -14.98 8.16
C ILE A 132 8.43 -15.50 7.83
N ARG A 133 7.99 -15.37 6.57
CA ARG A 133 6.66 -15.85 6.14
C ARG A 133 6.51 -17.35 6.33
N ILE A 134 7.52 -18.12 5.91
CA ILE A 134 7.54 -19.59 6.06
C ILE A 134 7.56 -19.95 7.54
N GLY A 135 8.38 -19.28 8.36
CA GLY A 135 8.42 -19.51 9.81
C GLY A 135 7.04 -19.27 10.45
N CYS A 136 6.39 -18.14 10.14
CA CYS A 136 5.05 -17.87 10.64
C CYS A 136 4.03 -18.93 10.15
N LEU A 137 4.15 -19.40 8.91
CA LEU A 137 3.29 -20.46 8.39
C LEU A 137 3.44 -21.76 9.21
N PHE A 138 4.66 -22.17 9.51
CA PHE A 138 4.90 -23.41 10.26
C PHE A 138 4.48 -23.31 11.74
N PHE A 139 4.71 -22.16 12.39
CA PHE A 139 4.47 -22.02 13.83
C PHE A 139 3.09 -21.46 14.17
N LEU A 140 2.55 -20.53 13.35
CA LEU A 140 1.30 -19.86 13.67
C LEU A 140 0.09 -20.45 12.93
N ALA A 141 0.25 -20.95 11.71
CA ALA A 141 -0.89 -21.48 10.97
C ALA A 141 -1.52 -22.75 11.61
N PRO A 142 -0.78 -23.68 12.25
CA PRO A 142 -1.38 -24.79 12.95
C PRO A 142 -2.27 -24.37 14.14
N VAL A 143 -1.97 -23.23 14.78
CA VAL A 143 -2.70 -22.72 15.94
C VAL A 143 -3.83 -21.78 15.56
N TYR A 144 -3.55 -20.84 14.65
CA TYR A 144 -4.47 -19.75 14.28
C TYR A 144 -5.06 -19.89 12.88
N GLY A 145 -4.80 -20.99 12.16
CA GLY A 145 -5.31 -21.22 10.81
C GLY A 145 -4.86 -20.12 9.83
N ILE A 146 -5.81 -19.64 9.03
CA ILE A 146 -5.59 -18.61 8.01
C ILE A 146 -5.04 -17.30 8.59
N PHE A 147 -5.45 -16.93 9.81
CA PHE A 147 -4.97 -15.71 10.47
C PHE A 147 -3.46 -15.76 10.77
N GLY A 148 -2.92 -16.94 11.11
CA GLY A 148 -1.48 -17.13 11.27
C GLY A 148 -0.71 -16.88 9.98
N TYR A 149 -1.24 -17.33 8.84
CA TYR A 149 -0.68 -17.03 7.53
C TYR A 149 -0.73 -15.53 7.19
N LEU A 150 -1.87 -14.87 7.41
CA LEU A 150 -2.06 -13.43 7.15
C LEU A 150 -1.12 -12.58 8.01
N PHE A 151 -0.94 -12.95 9.26
CA PHE A 151 0.01 -12.30 10.16
C PHE A 151 1.45 -12.44 9.65
N GLY A 152 1.84 -13.65 9.21
CA GLY A 152 3.15 -13.89 8.61
C GLY A 152 3.38 -13.06 7.34
N LEU A 153 2.35 -12.92 6.51
CA LEU A 153 2.39 -12.10 5.31
C LEU A 153 2.60 -10.62 5.65
N LEU A 154 1.88 -10.09 6.63
CA LEU A 154 2.03 -8.70 7.09
C LEU A 154 3.41 -8.46 7.71
N CYS A 155 3.84 -9.32 8.65
CA CYS A 155 5.15 -9.20 9.30
C CYS A 155 6.30 -9.26 8.30
N SER A 156 6.28 -10.22 7.36
CA SER A 156 7.31 -10.32 6.33
C SER A 156 7.40 -9.05 5.49
N GLN A 157 6.25 -8.48 5.11
CA GLN A 157 6.21 -7.28 4.29
C GLN A 157 6.71 -6.02 5.03
N ILE A 158 6.37 -5.90 6.33
CA ILE A 158 6.90 -4.83 7.19
C ILE A 158 8.43 -4.94 7.28
N VAL A 159 8.97 -6.13 7.54
CA VAL A 159 10.41 -6.32 7.66
C VAL A 159 11.13 -6.00 6.35
N ILE A 160 10.64 -6.48 5.21
CA ILE A 160 11.22 -6.15 3.89
C ILE A 160 11.21 -4.63 3.68
N CYS A 161 10.08 -3.97 3.96
CA CYS A 161 9.94 -2.52 3.82
C CYS A 161 10.95 -1.76 4.69
N LEU A 162 11.10 -2.16 5.95
CA LEU A 162 12.06 -1.55 6.88
C LEU A 162 13.52 -1.77 6.42
N CYS A 163 13.87 -2.99 6.00
CA CYS A 163 15.22 -3.29 5.50
C CYS A 163 15.57 -2.44 4.27
N HIS A 164 14.67 -2.37 3.28
CA HIS A 164 14.85 -1.51 2.11
C HIS A 164 14.96 -0.03 2.50
N GLY A 165 14.06 0.44 3.38
CA GLY A 165 14.04 1.84 3.85
C GLY A 165 15.32 2.22 4.58
N ILE A 166 15.76 1.42 5.56
CA ILE A 166 17.00 1.67 6.34
C ILE A 166 18.21 1.67 5.41
N TYR A 167 18.29 0.72 4.48
CA TYR A 167 19.39 0.69 3.52
C TYR A 167 19.45 1.95 2.66
N LEU A 168 18.31 2.38 2.09
CA LEU A 168 18.26 3.59 1.27
C LEU A 168 18.53 4.86 2.06
N MET A 169 18.01 4.98 3.28
CA MET A 169 18.30 6.13 4.15
C MET A 169 19.79 6.25 4.42
N LYS A 170 20.47 5.14 4.72
CA LYS A 170 21.94 5.15 4.93
C LYS A 170 22.70 5.46 3.65
N LYS A 171 22.26 4.96 2.51
CA LYS A 171 22.99 5.09 1.23
C LYS A 171 22.80 6.45 0.57
N THR A 172 21.60 7.03 0.66
CA THR A 172 21.24 8.27 -0.05
C THR A 172 21.13 9.48 0.89
N HIS A 173 21.31 9.27 2.21
CA HIS A 173 21.13 10.31 3.24
C HIS A 173 19.79 11.04 3.18
N ILE A 174 18.72 10.30 2.82
CA ILE A 174 17.35 10.80 2.79
C ILE A 174 16.76 10.67 4.19
N THR A 175 16.07 11.72 4.62
CA THR A 175 15.23 11.68 5.82
C THR A 175 13.77 11.56 5.40
N ILE A 176 13.15 10.42 5.68
CA ILE A 176 11.72 10.21 5.43
C ILE A 176 10.98 10.70 6.66
N GLN A 177 10.20 11.78 6.52
CA GLN A 177 9.35 12.30 7.59
C GLN A 177 8.08 11.42 7.70
N VAL A 178 8.21 10.27 8.36
CA VAL A 178 7.13 9.28 8.48
C VAL A 178 5.86 9.91 9.08
N ALA A 179 5.98 10.73 10.11
CA ALA A 179 4.83 11.39 10.70
C ALA A 179 4.05 12.22 9.69
N LYS A 180 4.75 13.01 8.85
CA LYS A 180 4.15 13.92 7.87
C LYS A 180 3.51 13.18 6.69
N TYR A 181 4.14 12.10 6.20
CA TYR A 181 3.71 11.43 4.96
C TYR A 181 2.93 10.15 5.19
N PHE A 182 2.90 9.63 6.42
CA PHE A 182 2.17 8.42 6.78
C PHE A 182 1.12 8.69 7.86
N VAL A 183 1.54 9.15 9.05
CA VAL A 183 0.64 9.22 10.22
C VAL A 183 -0.47 10.25 10.03
N TRP A 184 -0.13 11.49 9.70
CA TRP A 184 -1.13 12.56 9.53
C TRP A 184 -2.11 12.29 8.38
N PRO A 185 -1.65 11.91 7.16
CA PRO A 185 -2.56 11.54 6.08
C PRO A 185 -3.44 10.34 6.44
N PHE A 186 -2.90 9.34 7.15
CA PHE A 186 -3.64 8.17 7.56
C PHE A 186 -4.80 8.51 8.49
N VAL A 187 -4.53 9.24 9.59
CA VAL A 187 -5.57 9.65 10.54
C VAL A 187 -6.63 10.50 9.86
N PHE A 188 -6.20 11.48 9.04
CA PHE A 188 -7.12 12.34 8.30
C PHE A 188 -8.02 11.54 7.34
N LEU A 189 -7.45 10.65 6.53
CA LEU A 189 -8.21 9.87 5.55
C LEU A 189 -9.16 8.87 6.21
N VAL A 190 -8.70 8.17 7.25
CA VAL A 190 -9.57 7.22 7.97
C VAL A 190 -10.75 7.97 8.59
N SER A 191 -10.52 9.10 9.24
CA SER A 191 -11.61 9.90 9.83
C SER A 191 -12.56 10.49 8.78
N LEU A 192 -12.02 11.01 7.69
CA LEU A 192 -12.82 11.57 6.58
C LEU A 192 -13.74 10.50 5.94
N LEU A 193 -13.17 9.32 5.64
CA LEU A 193 -13.92 8.21 5.06
C LEU A 193 -14.94 7.61 6.05
N TYR A 194 -14.61 7.57 7.34
CA TYR A 194 -15.53 7.13 8.38
C TYR A 194 -16.73 8.06 8.51
N ILE A 195 -16.51 9.38 8.55
CA ILE A 195 -17.57 10.40 8.57
C ILE A 195 -18.43 10.30 7.31
N SER A 196 -17.81 10.16 6.14
CA SER A 196 -18.50 9.94 4.87
C SER A 196 -19.40 8.70 4.93
N LYS A 197 -18.90 7.59 5.48
CA LYS A 197 -19.68 6.35 5.62
C LYS A 197 -20.90 6.51 6.53
N ILE A 198 -20.77 7.24 7.65
CA ILE A 198 -21.90 7.54 8.54
C ILE A 198 -22.93 8.40 7.81
N PHE A 199 -22.49 9.43 7.10
CA PHE A 199 -23.38 10.30 6.32
C PHE A 199 -24.12 9.52 5.23
N CYS A 200 -23.42 8.65 4.49
CA CYS A 200 -24.03 7.77 3.49
C CYS A 200 -25.08 6.86 4.09
N ARG A 201 -24.81 6.26 5.24
CA ARG A 201 -25.77 5.37 5.91
C ARG A 201 -27.04 6.09 6.32
N ASN A 202 -26.92 7.32 6.82
CA ASN A 202 -28.10 8.14 7.16
C ASN A 202 -28.91 8.53 5.90
N LEU A 203 -28.20 8.82 4.80
CA LEU A 203 -28.85 9.15 3.52
C LEU A 203 -29.60 7.94 2.92
N ILE A 204 -29.02 6.75 3.01
CA ILE A 204 -29.65 5.49 2.57
C ILE A 204 -30.94 5.24 3.36
N HIS A 205 -30.94 5.48 4.67
CA HIS A 205 -32.14 5.37 5.49
C HIS A 205 -33.26 6.33 5.04
N LEU A 206 -32.90 7.52 4.52
CA LEU A 206 -33.85 8.50 4.02
C LEU A 206 -34.35 8.21 2.60
N THR A 207 -33.49 7.68 1.73
CA THR A 207 -33.74 7.53 0.29
C THR A 207 -34.04 6.12 -0.16
N ASN A 208 -33.76 5.12 0.69
CA ASN A 208 -33.91 3.69 0.41
C ASN A 208 -33.10 3.21 -0.84
N GLN A 209 -32.01 3.94 -1.19
CA GLN A 209 -31.17 3.63 -2.36
C GLN A 209 -29.72 3.30 -1.95
N PRO A 210 -29.29 2.03 -2.03
CA PRO A 210 -27.96 1.60 -1.60
C PRO A 210 -26.80 2.13 -2.48
N TYR A 211 -27.08 2.51 -3.72
CA TYR A 211 -26.06 2.99 -4.68
C TYR A 211 -25.46 4.35 -4.29
N LEU A 212 -26.17 5.13 -3.46
CA LEU A 212 -25.73 6.46 -3.05
C LEU A 212 -24.44 6.45 -2.24
N SER A 213 -24.19 5.37 -1.48
CA SER A 213 -22.97 5.21 -0.69
C SER A 213 -21.71 5.13 -1.57
N TYR A 214 -21.82 4.48 -2.73
CA TYR A 214 -20.68 4.34 -3.65
C TYR A 214 -20.46 5.60 -4.48
N LEU A 215 -21.53 6.32 -4.82
CA LEU A 215 -21.45 7.58 -5.54
C LEU A 215 -20.72 8.65 -4.71
N LEU A 216 -20.93 8.67 -3.39
CA LEU A 216 -20.27 9.60 -2.47
C LEU A 216 -18.79 9.27 -2.20
N LEU A 217 -18.35 8.07 -2.53
CA LEU A 217 -16.92 7.72 -2.44
C LEU A 217 -16.08 8.53 -3.44
N ILE A 218 -16.62 8.85 -4.63
CA ILE A 218 -15.93 9.64 -5.66
C ILE A 218 -15.57 11.05 -5.16
N PRO A 219 -16.51 11.88 -4.65
CA PRO A 219 -16.17 13.21 -4.15
C PRO A 219 -15.26 13.17 -2.92
N VAL A 220 -15.31 12.12 -2.10
CA VAL A 220 -14.41 11.96 -0.95
C VAL A 220 -12.99 11.64 -1.41
N LEU A 221 -12.81 10.78 -2.42
CA LEU A 221 -11.51 10.54 -3.05
C LEU A 221 -10.97 11.82 -3.70
N PHE A 222 -11.82 12.62 -4.35
CA PHE A 222 -11.41 13.90 -4.89
C PHE A 222 -11.01 14.90 -3.80
N ALA A 223 -11.76 14.99 -2.70
CA ALA A 223 -11.42 15.80 -1.53
C ALA A 223 -10.09 15.38 -0.90
N SER A 224 -9.81 14.07 -0.83
CA SER A 224 -8.52 13.55 -0.34
C SER A 224 -7.35 13.95 -1.25
N PHE A 225 -7.55 13.95 -2.56
CA PHE A 225 -6.56 14.44 -3.52
C PHE A 225 -6.30 15.94 -3.38
N LEU A 226 -7.36 16.76 -3.21
CA LEU A 226 -7.25 18.19 -2.93
C LEU A 226 -6.49 18.46 -1.63
N TYR A 227 -6.76 17.70 -0.59
CA TYR A 227 -6.03 17.79 0.68
C TYR A 227 -4.53 17.53 0.48
N PHE A 228 -4.16 16.47 -0.26
CA PHE A 228 -2.76 16.19 -0.56
C PHE A 228 -2.09 17.31 -1.35
N TYR A 229 -2.82 17.95 -2.26
CA TYR A 229 -2.33 19.08 -3.02
C TYR A 229 -2.14 20.33 -2.15
N GLN A 230 -3.13 20.68 -1.32
CA GLN A 230 -3.08 21.85 -0.43
C GLN A 230 -2.00 21.72 0.66
N CYS A 231 -1.82 20.54 1.23
CA CYS A 231 -0.76 20.28 2.20
C CYS A 231 0.66 20.22 1.58
N GLY A 232 0.79 20.45 0.26
CA GLY A 232 2.07 20.38 -0.44
C GLY A 232 2.66 18.95 -0.47
N LEU A 233 1.81 17.93 -0.25
CA LEU A 233 2.22 16.54 -0.33
C LEU A 233 2.34 16.08 -1.79
N ILE A 234 1.66 16.77 -2.71
CA ILE A 234 1.75 16.59 -4.16
C ILE A 234 2.08 17.94 -4.78
N SER A 235 3.10 18.01 -5.65
CA SER A 235 3.53 19.24 -6.28
C SER A 235 3.70 19.08 -7.80
N LYS A 236 3.29 20.11 -8.56
CA LYS A 236 3.55 20.16 -10.01
C LYS A 236 5.05 20.14 -10.36
N LYS A 237 5.92 20.57 -9.44
CA LYS A 237 7.38 20.52 -9.63
C LYS A 237 7.91 19.09 -9.66
N ASP A 238 7.24 18.16 -8.99
CA ASP A 238 7.66 16.76 -8.91
C ASP A 238 7.55 16.05 -10.28
N ILE A 239 6.56 16.45 -11.10
CA ILE A 239 6.35 15.89 -12.45
C ILE A 239 7.55 16.19 -13.37
N LYS A 240 8.22 17.33 -13.17
CA LYS A 240 9.40 17.70 -13.97
C LYS A 240 10.62 16.82 -13.70
N LEU A 241 10.66 16.14 -12.55
CA LEU A 241 11.74 15.21 -12.18
C LEU A 241 11.74 13.90 -12.99
N PHE A 242 10.60 13.57 -13.58
CA PHE A 242 10.42 12.34 -14.36
C PHE A 242 10.57 12.56 -15.87
N ARG A 243 10.82 13.81 -16.29
CA ARG A 243 11.19 14.18 -17.65
C ARG A 243 12.70 14.25 -17.83
#